data_4f933c8ad041fb4fba334d733e30f534
#
_entry.id   4f933c8ad041fb4fba334d733e30f534
#
_cell.length_a   1.000
_cell.length_b   1.000
_cell.length_c   1.000
_cell.angle_alpha   90.00
_cell.angle_beta   90.00
_cell.angle_gamma   90.00
#
_symmetry.space_group_name_H-M   'P 1'
#
loop_
_entity.id
_entity.type
_entity.pdbx_description
1 polymer ?
#
loop_
_entity_poly.entity_id
_entity_poly.type
_entity_poly.pdbx_seq_one_letter_code
_entity_poly.pdbx_strand_id
1 'polypeptide(L)' 'MHKVISLEQPKNGMRMTYHDNGKKCEQGLYKDGKRHGECISWYPNGEKELHAYFRNGRPCNIWMQWDKYGNYDWINMDLF' A
#
# COMPACT_ATOMS: atom_id res chain seq x y z
N MET A 1 18.07 -7.55 13.10
CA MET A 1 18.24 -7.63 11.65
C MET A 1 16.90 -7.70 10.97
N HIS A 2 16.69 -6.87 10.03
CA HIS A 2 15.46 -6.92 9.28
C HIS A 2 15.57 -7.93 8.14
N LYS A 3 14.47 -8.42 7.71
CA LYS A 3 14.41 -9.37 6.65
C LYS A 3 14.40 -8.67 5.30
N VAL A 4 15.24 -9.14 4.42
CA VAL A 4 15.15 -8.72 3.04
C VAL A 4 14.18 -9.67 2.35
N ILE A 5 13.09 -9.14 1.87
CA ILE A 5 12.06 -9.95 1.27
C ILE A 5 12.24 -9.99 -0.23
N SER A 6 12.22 -8.83 -0.84
CA SER A 6 12.45 -8.71 -2.27
C SER A 6 12.89 -7.30 -2.55
N LEU A 7 13.91 -7.16 -3.35
CA LEU A 7 14.38 -5.85 -3.79
C LEU A 7 13.73 -5.44 -5.09
N GLU A 8 13.08 -6.38 -5.75
CA GLU A 8 12.43 -6.12 -7.02
C GLU A 8 10.93 -6.16 -6.85
N GLN A 9 10.26 -5.24 -7.50
CA GLN A 9 8.81 -5.28 -7.56
C GLN A 9 8.39 -6.36 -8.55
N PRO A 10 7.35 -7.12 -8.25
CA PRO A 10 6.84 -8.09 -9.20
C PRO A 10 6.34 -7.36 -10.44
N LYS A 11 6.47 -8.02 -11.58
CA LYS A 11 5.94 -7.47 -12.81
C LYS A 11 4.43 -7.51 -12.80
N ASN A 12 3.88 -8.62 -12.34
CA ASN A 12 2.46 -8.83 -12.22
C ASN A 12 2.17 -9.56 -10.91
N GLY A 13 1.05 -9.22 -10.29
CA GLY A 13 0.61 -9.89 -9.08
C GLY A 13 0.84 -9.06 -7.84
N MET A 14 0.79 -9.72 -6.70
CA MET A 14 0.82 -9.06 -5.40
C MET A 14 2.21 -9.04 -4.80
N ARG A 15 2.57 -7.89 -4.23
CA ARG A 15 3.77 -7.75 -3.43
C ARG A 15 3.38 -7.51 -1.98
N MET A 16 4.02 -8.26 -1.07
CA MET A 16 3.84 -8.10 0.37
C MET A 16 5.16 -7.73 1.00
N THR A 17 5.14 -6.79 1.93
CA THR A 17 6.29 -6.47 2.75
C THR A 17 5.88 -6.49 4.21
N TYR A 18 6.88 -6.56 5.11
CA TYR A 18 6.64 -6.71 6.53
C TYR A 18 7.52 -5.76 7.32
N HIS A 19 6.99 -5.31 8.45
CA HIS A 19 7.78 -4.57 9.43
C HIS A 19 8.76 -5.52 10.14
N ASP A 20 9.76 -4.95 10.80
CA ASP A 20 10.74 -5.75 11.53
C ASP A 20 10.11 -6.65 12.59
N ASN A 21 8.95 -6.28 13.11
CA ASN A 21 8.24 -7.09 14.11
C ASN A 21 7.41 -8.23 13.49
N GLY A 22 7.49 -8.41 12.17
CA GLY A 22 6.78 -9.47 11.47
C GLY A 22 5.37 -9.14 11.03
N LYS A 23 4.85 -7.99 11.43
CA LYS A 23 3.52 -7.56 10.99
C LYS A 23 3.55 -6.99 9.60
N LYS A 24 2.45 -7.08 8.89
CA LYS A 24 2.35 -6.57 7.51
C LYS A 24 2.69 -5.08 7.47
N CYS A 25 3.45 -4.71 6.46
CA CYS A 25 3.78 -3.32 6.18
C CYS A 25 3.00 -2.81 4.98
N GLU A 26 3.11 -3.49 3.86
CA GLU A 26 2.44 -3.06 2.64
C GLU A 26 1.97 -4.26 1.84
N GLN A 27 0.83 -4.10 1.18
CA GLN A 27 0.30 -5.08 0.25
C GLN A 27 -0.17 -4.31 -0.99
N GLY A 28 0.38 -4.63 -2.15
CA GLY A 28 0.04 -3.93 -3.37
C GLY A 28 -0.04 -4.84 -4.57
N LEU A 29 -0.87 -4.47 -5.51
CA LEU A 29 -1.03 -5.19 -6.77
C LEU A 29 -0.24 -4.46 -7.86
N TYR A 30 0.38 -5.25 -8.74
CA TYR A 30 1.19 -4.74 -9.84
C TYR A 30 0.77 -5.34 -11.16
N LYS A 31 0.91 -4.56 -12.21
CA LYS A 31 0.69 -4.98 -13.58
C LYS A 31 1.73 -4.31 -14.46
N ASP A 32 2.46 -5.11 -15.23
CA ASP A 32 3.53 -4.62 -16.11
C ASP A 32 4.52 -3.71 -15.38
N GLY A 33 4.86 -4.10 -14.13
CA GLY A 33 5.83 -3.39 -13.32
C GLY A 33 5.31 -2.14 -12.64
N LYS A 34 4.05 -1.80 -12.80
CA LYS A 34 3.45 -0.60 -12.20
C LYS A 34 2.36 -1.00 -11.21
N ARG A 35 2.16 -0.15 -10.19
CA ARG A 35 1.05 -0.34 -9.29
C ARG A 35 -0.26 -0.29 -10.07
N HIS A 36 -1.14 -1.27 -9.84
CA HIS A 36 -2.40 -1.37 -10.56
C HIS A 36 -3.38 -2.17 -9.71
N GLY A 37 -4.36 -1.46 -9.14
CA GLY A 37 -5.33 -2.06 -8.25
C GLY A 37 -5.13 -1.62 -6.82
N GLU A 38 -5.59 -2.44 -5.90
CA GLU A 38 -5.61 -2.12 -4.47
C GLU A 38 -4.21 -2.08 -3.87
N CYS A 39 -3.99 -1.11 -2.99
CA CYS A 39 -2.77 -0.98 -2.20
C CYS A 39 -3.15 -0.65 -0.77
N ILE A 40 -2.62 -1.42 0.18
CA ILE A 40 -2.90 -1.22 1.60
C ILE A 40 -1.56 -1.18 2.34
N SER A 41 -1.43 -0.26 3.30
CA SER A 41 -0.28 -0.27 4.18
C SER A 41 -0.73 -0.16 5.63
N TRP A 42 0.15 -0.60 6.54
CA TRP A 42 -0.13 -0.66 7.96
C TRP A 42 1.03 -0.10 8.76
N TYR A 43 0.68 0.48 9.90
CA TYR A 43 1.67 0.87 10.91
C TYR A 43 2.26 -0.37 11.58
N PRO A 44 3.42 -0.24 12.24
CA PRO A 44 4.00 -1.38 12.96
C PRO A 44 3.09 -2.01 14.02
N ASN A 45 2.13 -1.26 14.54
CA ASN A 45 1.18 -1.79 15.51
C ASN A 45 0.06 -2.62 14.87
N GLY A 46 0.04 -2.73 13.54
CA GLY A 46 -0.97 -3.50 12.83
C GLY A 46 -2.19 -2.71 12.36
N GLU A 47 -2.30 -1.45 12.75
CA GLU A 47 -3.40 -0.62 12.30
C GLU A 47 -3.16 -0.09 10.90
N LYS A 48 -4.22 0.08 10.13
CA LYS A 48 -4.12 0.59 8.78
C LYS A 48 -3.59 1.99 8.75
N GLU A 49 -2.70 2.24 7.80
CA GLU A 49 -2.16 3.56 7.52
C GLU A 49 -2.76 4.12 6.24
N LEU A 50 -2.88 3.28 5.20
CA LEU A 50 -3.28 3.70 3.88
C LEU A 50 -4.11 2.62 3.20
N HIS A 51 -5.12 3.03 2.46
CA HIS A 51 -5.86 2.15 1.58
C HIS A 51 -6.17 2.95 0.31
N ALA A 52 -5.57 2.55 -0.79
CA ALA A 52 -5.63 3.30 -2.02
C ALA A 52 -5.79 2.39 -3.22
N TYR A 53 -6.04 3.01 -4.37
CA TYR A 53 -6.16 2.30 -5.64
C TYR A 53 -5.31 3.01 -6.68
N PHE A 54 -4.71 2.21 -7.57
CA PHE A 54 -3.84 2.72 -8.62
C PHE A 54 -4.28 2.17 -9.98
N ARG A 55 -4.00 2.97 -11.00
CA ARG A 55 -4.16 2.55 -12.39
C ARG A 55 -2.91 2.98 -13.14
N ASN A 56 -2.17 1.99 -13.65
CA ASN A 56 -0.94 2.24 -14.39
C ASN A 56 0.03 3.15 -13.64
N GLY A 57 0.18 2.92 -12.33
CA GLY A 57 1.10 3.66 -11.49
C GLY A 57 0.56 4.96 -10.92
N ARG A 58 -0.65 5.37 -11.28
CA ARG A 58 -1.24 6.62 -10.82
C ARG A 58 -2.36 6.36 -9.82
N PRO A 59 -2.45 7.15 -8.75
CA PRO A 59 -3.59 7.04 -7.84
C PRO A 59 -4.89 7.32 -8.56
N CYS A 60 -5.91 6.55 -8.24
CA CYS A 60 -7.25 6.74 -8.78
C CYS A 60 -8.27 6.38 -7.70
N ASN A 61 -9.55 6.66 -7.95
CA ASN A 61 -10.61 6.31 -7.03
C ASN A 61 -10.39 7.00 -5.67
N ILE A 62 -10.69 6.32 -4.59
CA ILE A 62 -10.61 6.91 -3.25
C ILE A 62 -9.26 6.58 -2.61
N TRP A 63 -8.61 7.61 -2.12
CA TRP A 63 -7.39 7.51 -1.33
C TRP A 63 -7.78 7.71 0.13
N MET A 64 -7.59 6.69 0.95
CA MET A 64 -7.95 6.73 2.36
C MET A 64 -6.69 6.60 3.20
N GLN A 65 -6.58 7.42 4.23
CA GLN A 65 -5.45 7.33 5.13
C GLN A 65 -5.84 7.62 6.57
N TRP A 66 -5.09 7.02 7.48
CA TRP A 66 -5.25 7.17 8.91
C TRP A 66 -3.93 7.60 9.51
N ASP A 67 -3.98 8.49 10.52
CA ASP A 67 -2.78 8.80 11.27
C ASP A 67 -2.60 7.78 12.40
N LYS A 68 -1.52 7.92 13.16
CA LYS A 68 -1.20 6.96 14.22
C LYS A 68 -2.21 6.98 15.37
N TYR A 69 -3.07 7.98 15.43
CA TYR A 69 -4.13 8.09 16.43
C TYR A 69 -5.47 7.58 15.92
N GLY A 70 -5.52 7.08 14.68
CA GLY A 70 -6.74 6.59 14.09
C GLY A 70 -7.61 7.64 13.43
N ASN A 71 -7.15 8.86 13.35
CA ASN A 71 -7.87 9.91 12.62
C ASN A 71 -7.84 9.58 11.14
N TYR A 72 -8.99 9.73 10.50
CA TYR A 72 -9.22 9.27 9.15
C TYR A 72 -9.50 10.43 8.20
N ASP A 73 -8.94 10.34 7.01
CA ASP A 73 -9.18 11.30 5.94
C ASP A 73 -9.23 10.56 4.61
N TRP A 74 -9.85 11.19 3.61
CA TRP A 74 -9.95 10.58 2.29
C TRP A 74 -10.04 11.65 1.21
N ILE A 75 -9.62 11.26 0.00
CA ILE A 75 -9.66 12.13 -1.17
C ILE A 75 -10.12 11.29 -2.36
N ASN A 76 -10.97 11.85 -3.18
CA ASN A 76 -11.33 11.23 -4.45
C ASN A 76 -10.30 11.65 -5.50
N MET A 77 -9.41 10.73 -5.84
CA MET A 77 -8.30 11.00 -6.76
C MET A 77 -8.76 11.21 -8.20
N ASP A 78 -9.97 10.78 -8.53
CA ASP A 78 -10.49 10.94 -9.88
C ASP A 78 -10.96 12.37 -10.16
N LEU A 79 -10.96 13.23 -9.13
CA LEU A 79 -11.34 14.63 -9.29
C LEU A 79 -10.16 15.53 -9.71
N PHE A 80 -8.97 14.96 -9.81
CA PHE A 80 -7.77 15.75 -10.19
C PHE A 80 -7.38 15.54 -11.62
#